data_8ae5c414f95d4340d66d3c8196544ae3
#
_entry.id   8ae5c414f95d4340d66d3c8196544ae3
#
_cell.length_a   1.000
_cell.length_b   1.000
_cell.length_c   1.000
_cell.angle_alpha   90.00
_cell.angle_beta   90.00
_cell.angle_gamma   90.00
#
_symmetry.space_group_name_H-M   'P 1'
#
loop_
_entity.id
_entity.type
_entity.pdbx_description
1 polymer ?
#
loop_
_entity_poly.entity_id
_entity_poly.type
_entity_poly.pdbx_seq_one_letter_code
_entity_poly.pdbx_strand_id
1 'polypeptide(L)' 'MHSLSVIQGIGIAVENRLCRAGIKSCNQLADTSPQEIREILGYLAQGSDVECWIARAQEFLRKHSL' A
#
# COMPACT_ATOMS: atom_id res chain seq x y z
N MET A 1 1.41 -0.11 -14.94
CA MET A 1 0.88 -0.44 -13.61
C MET A 1 2.03 -0.83 -12.69
N HIS A 2 2.06 -0.30 -11.48
CA HIS A 2 3.19 -0.50 -10.58
C HIS A 2 2.80 -1.42 -9.43
N SER A 3 3.60 -2.45 -9.22
CA SER A 3 3.39 -3.42 -8.16
C SER A 3 3.60 -2.79 -6.78
N LEU A 4 2.90 -3.32 -5.79
CA LEU A 4 3.07 -2.86 -4.41
C LEU A 4 4.48 -3.15 -3.88
N SER A 5 5.17 -4.09 -4.49
CA SER A 5 6.52 -4.43 -4.05
C SER A 5 7.53 -3.32 -4.25
N VAL A 6 7.21 -2.30 -5.05
CA VAL A 6 8.09 -1.15 -5.20
C VAL A 6 8.08 -0.25 -3.96
N ILE A 7 7.09 -0.41 -3.08
CA ILE A 7 7.01 0.35 -1.85
C ILE A 7 7.88 -0.33 -0.79
N GLN A 8 8.90 0.37 -0.34
CA GLN A 8 9.79 -0.15 0.68
C GLN A 8 9.02 -0.33 2.00
N GLY A 9 9.14 -1.50 2.59
CA GLY A 9 8.44 -1.82 3.83
C GLY A 9 7.25 -2.74 3.64
N ILE A 10 6.76 -2.90 2.42
CA ILE A 10 5.67 -3.83 2.13
C ILE A 10 6.27 -5.19 1.79
N GLY A 11 6.04 -6.17 2.66
CA GLY A 11 6.49 -7.53 2.44
C GLY A 11 5.44 -8.37 1.72
N ILE A 12 5.79 -9.63 1.45
CA ILE A 12 4.92 -10.53 0.71
C ILE A 12 3.59 -10.75 1.45
N ALA A 13 3.63 -10.90 2.77
CA ALA A 13 2.42 -11.13 3.56
C ALA A 13 1.45 -9.96 3.46
N VAL A 14 1.98 -8.74 3.55
CA VAL A 14 1.17 -7.53 3.45
C VAL A 14 0.64 -7.37 2.03
N GLU A 15 1.49 -7.60 1.04
CA GLU A 15 1.07 -7.50 -0.35
C GLU A 15 -0.07 -8.46 -0.65
N ASN A 16 0.02 -9.70 -0.18
CA ASN A 16 -1.03 -10.69 -0.39
C ASN A 16 -2.36 -10.26 0.24
N ARG A 17 -2.29 -9.69 1.44
CA ARG A 17 -3.51 -9.21 2.10
C ARG A 17 -4.15 -8.09 1.32
N LEU A 18 -3.36 -7.14 0.86
CA LEU A 18 -3.87 -6.02 0.08
C LEU A 18 -4.43 -6.47 -1.25
N CYS A 19 -3.78 -7.42 -1.91
CA CYS A 19 -4.27 -7.95 -3.17
C CYS A 19 -5.62 -8.64 -3.01
N ARG A 20 -5.82 -9.37 -1.93
CA ARG A 20 -7.10 -10.02 -1.66
C ARG A 20 -8.22 -9.02 -1.45
N ALA A 21 -7.89 -7.83 -0.94
CA ALA A 21 -8.86 -6.78 -0.73
C ALA A 21 -9.09 -5.93 -1.98
N GLY A 22 -8.39 -6.22 -3.07
CA GLY A 22 -8.53 -5.49 -4.32
C GLY A 22 -7.49 -4.40 -4.53
N ILE A 23 -6.55 -4.25 -3.60
CA ILE A 23 -5.48 -3.26 -3.73
C ILE A 23 -4.27 -3.95 -4.33
N LYS A 24 -4.10 -3.81 -5.64
CA LYS A 24 -3.07 -4.54 -6.38
C LYS A 24 -1.98 -3.67 -6.95
N SER A 25 -2.10 -2.35 -6.83
CA SER A 25 -1.13 -1.44 -7.40
C SER A 25 -0.97 -0.20 -6.54
N CYS A 26 0.10 0.57 -6.82
CA CYS A 26 0.33 1.82 -6.10
C CYS A 26 -0.81 2.82 -6.30
N ASN A 27 -1.43 2.80 -7.48
CA ASN A 27 -2.56 3.68 -7.73
C ASN A 27 -3.70 3.41 -6.75
N GLN A 28 -4.03 2.15 -6.55
CA GLN A 28 -5.09 1.76 -5.64
C GLN A 28 -4.70 2.03 -4.20
N LEU A 29 -3.45 1.76 -3.84
CA LEU A 29 -2.97 2.02 -2.49
C LEU A 29 -3.02 3.51 -2.16
N ALA A 30 -2.57 4.35 -3.08
CA ALA A 30 -2.56 5.79 -2.87
C ALA A 30 -3.96 6.36 -2.71
N ASP A 31 -4.95 5.68 -3.27
CA ASP A 31 -6.34 6.10 -3.24
C ASP A 31 -7.10 5.57 -2.03
N THR A 32 -6.48 4.72 -1.23
CA THR A 32 -7.11 4.08 -0.09
C THR A 32 -6.71 4.80 1.20
N SER A 33 -7.65 4.95 2.13
CA SER A 33 -7.34 5.61 3.38
C SER A 33 -6.51 4.72 4.30
N PRO A 34 -5.68 5.30 5.18
CA PRO A 34 -4.88 4.51 6.12
C PRO A 34 -5.75 3.62 7.01
N GLN A 35 -6.91 4.11 7.40
CA GLN A 35 -7.81 3.36 8.26
C GLN A 35 -8.30 2.09 7.57
N GLU A 36 -8.64 2.18 6.30
CA GLU A 36 -9.08 1.03 5.54
C GLU A 36 -7.96 -0.02 5.44
N ILE A 37 -6.75 0.43 5.21
CA ILE A 37 -5.62 -0.48 5.12
C ILE A 37 -5.38 -1.19 6.43
N ARG A 38 -5.49 -0.47 7.55
CA ARG A 38 -5.35 -1.08 8.88
C ARG A 38 -6.42 -2.14 9.12
N GLU A 39 -7.64 -1.90 8.66
CA GLU A 39 -8.70 -2.88 8.80
C GLU A 39 -8.43 -4.11 7.93
N ILE A 40 -7.93 -3.91 6.72
CA ILE A 40 -7.59 -5.01 5.82
C ILE A 40 -6.48 -5.87 6.41
N LEU A 41 -5.46 -5.24 6.96
CA LEU A 41 -4.30 -5.95 7.50
C LEU A 41 -4.58 -6.60 8.84
N GLY A 42 -5.50 -6.04 9.63
CA GLY A 42 -5.75 -6.56 10.96
C GLY A 42 -4.50 -6.47 11.83
N TYR A 43 -4.11 -7.57 12.44
CA TYR A 43 -2.95 -7.56 13.32
C TYR A 43 -1.63 -7.27 12.58
N LEU A 44 -1.58 -7.49 11.28
CA LEU A 44 -0.39 -7.17 10.50
C LEU A 44 -0.12 -5.67 10.44
N ALA A 45 -1.13 -4.85 10.75
CA ALA A 45 -0.94 -3.41 10.78
C ALA A 45 -0.13 -2.96 12.00
N GLN A 46 -0.01 -3.79 13.01
CA GLN A 46 0.76 -3.46 14.20
C GLN A 46 2.24 -3.36 13.84
N GLY A 47 2.84 -2.22 14.16
CA GLY A 47 4.23 -1.99 13.83
C GLY A 47 4.48 -1.62 12.38
N SER A 48 3.43 -1.43 11.60
CA SER A 48 3.53 -1.06 10.19
C SER A 48 3.23 0.42 9.99
N ASP A 49 4.02 1.06 9.13
CA ASP A 49 3.83 2.47 8.80
C ASP A 49 2.88 2.61 7.61
N VAL A 50 1.60 2.31 7.83
CA VAL A 50 0.60 2.34 6.78
C VAL A 50 0.52 3.71 6.12
N GLU A 51 0.56 4.77 6.93
CA GLU A 51 0.50 6.13 6.41
C GLU A 51 1.72 6.44 5.54
N CYS A 52 2.88 5.93 5.93
CA CYS A 52 4.10 6.09 5.17
C CYS A 52 4.00 5.37 3.83
N TRP A 53 3.41 4.19 3.80
CA TRP A 53 3.22 3.45 2.56
C TRP A 53 2.36 4.24 1.57
N ILE A 54 1.27 4.83 2.06
CA ILE A 54 0.38 5.62 1.21
C ILE A 54 1.12 6.84 0.68
N ALA A 55 1.86 7.52 1.54
CA ALA A 55 2.63 8.69 1.12
C ALA A 55 3.68 8.32 0.07
N ARG A 56 4.34 7.18 0.25
CA ARG A 56 5.33 6.71 -0.72
C ARG A 56 4.69 6.33 -2.04
N ALA A 57 3.51 5.72 -1.99
CA ALA A 57 2.78 5.38 -3.21
C ALA A 57 2.39 6.64 -3.96
N GLN A 58 1.90 7.65 -3.26
CA GLN A 58 1.54 8.91 -3.89
C GLN A 58 2.75 9.60 -4.51
N GLU A 59 3.87 9.60 -3.80
CA GLU A 59 5.09 10.20 -4.31
C GLU A 59 5.61 9.44 -5.52
N PHE A 60 5.57 8.11 -5.47
CA PHE A 60 5.99 7.28 -6.58
C PHE A 60 5.18 7.58 -7.84
N LEU A 61 3.87 7.69 -7.69
CA LEU A 61 3.00 8.01 -8.82
C LEU A 61 3.28 9.39 -9.38
N ARG A 62 3.54 10.35 -8.50
CA ARG A 62 3.85 11.71 -8.95
C ARG A 62 5.14 11.76 -9.77
N LYS A 63 6.15 10.97 -9.36
CA LYS A 63 7.42 10.93 -10.08
C LYS A 63 7.32 10.20 -11.41
N HIS A 64 6.42 9.22 -11.50
CA HIS A 64 6.30 8.39 -12.69
C HIS A 64 5.05 8.71 -13.50
N SER A 65 4.32 9.74 -13.12
CA SER A 65 3.13 10.20 -13.85
C SER A 65 3.54 11.33 -14.78
N LEU A 66 3.27 11.15 -16.02
CA LEU A 66 3.54 12.18 -17.03
C LEU A 66 2.27 12.62 -17.73
#